data_851aa3667bf133de592fc18f76fd242e
#
_entry.id   851aa3667bf133de592fc18f76fd242e
#
_cell.length_a   1.000
_cell.length_b   1.000
_cell.length_c   1.000
_cell.angle_alpha   90.00
_cell.angle_beta   90.00
_cell.angle_gamma   90.00
#
_symmetry.space_group_name_H-M   'P 1'
#
loop_
_entity.id
_entity.type
_entity.pdbx_description
1 polymer ?
#
loop_
_entity_poly.entity_id
_entity_poly.type
_entity_poly.pdbx_seq_one_letter_code
_entity_poly.pdbx_strand_id
1 'polypeptide(L)'
;MTGGDTDDLRAGASLHGRLLALLPLVGRWQGTGTGVVASSGTTFAYAQQISFVHDGRPFLAYESRSWLVDDAGDVIRAAWRESGFWRPGASDDDLEVVLASNTGQALAFAGVSGDLRWEIATLAATPVPTAVPVDGERRLYALVDGTLVYATELAPAGADYAPHLNARLTRVGQSRVP
;
A
#
# COMPACT_ATOMS: atom_id res chain seq x y z
N MET A 1 -23.51 -14.99 11.12
CA MET A 1 -22.10 -15.18 11.50
C MET A 1 -21.30 -14.11 10.77
N THR A 2 -20.84 -13.12 11.49
CA THR A 2 -19.96 -12.06 10.96
C THR A 2 -18.61 -12.70 10.71
N GLY A 3 -18.26 -12.95 9.45
CA GLY A 3 -16.92 -13.37 9.06
C GLY A 3 -15.94 -12.26 9.45
N GLY A 4 -14.91 -12.58 10.25
CA GLY A 4 -13.82 -11.64 10.51
C GLY A 4 -12.95 -11.48 9.25
N ASP A 5 -12.14 -10.44 9.24
CA ASP A 5 -11.15 -10.20 8.19
C ASP A 5 -10.21 -11.41 8.04
N THR A 6 -9.93 -11.81 6.80
CA THR A 6 -9.07 -12.94 6.50
C THR A 6 -8.08 -12.62 5.37
N ASP A 7 -6.87 -13.15 5.48
CA ASP A 7 -5.86 -13.25 4.43
C ASP A 7 -5.70 -14.69 3.92
N ASP A 8 -6.49 -15.61 4.45
CA ASP A 8 -6.51 -17.01 4.03
C ASP A 8 -7.69 -17.25 3.07
N LEU A 9 -7.37 -17.40 1.79
CA LEU A 9 -8.35 -17.69 0.73
C LEU A 9 -9.01 -19.09 0.84
N ARG A 10 -8.54 -19.95 1.75
CA ARG A 10 -9.06 -21.30 1.97
C ARG A 10 -9.96 -21.38 3.20
N ALA A 11 -9.93 -20.36 4.05
CA ALA A 11 -10.69 -20.30 5.29
C ALA A 11 -11.34 -18.93 5.48
N GLY A 12 -12.52 -18.90 6.07
CA GLY A 12 -13.28 -17.67 6.29
C GLY A 12 -14.31 -17.37 5.20
N ALA A 13 -14.59 -16.09 4.96
CA ALA A 13 -15.52 -15.64 3.93
C ALA A 13 -14.94 -15.89 2.53
N SER A 14 -15.81 -16.28 1.58
CA SER A 14 -15.40 -16.34 0.18
C SER A 14 -15.06 -14.96 -0.35
N LEU A 15 -14.00 -14.85 -1.17
CA LEU A 15 -13.64 -13.61 -1.83
C LEU A 15 -14.80 -13.13 -2.74
N HIS A 16 -15.13 -11.85 -2.65
CA HIS A 16 -16.15 -11.27 -3.53
C HIS A 16 -15.68 -11.26 -4.99
N GLY A 17 -16.55 -11.64 -5.93
CA GLY A 17 -16.19 -11.79 -7.36
C GLY A 17 -15.59 -10.54 -7.98
N ARG A 18 -15.99 -9.33 -7.56
CA ARG A 18 -15.42 -8.06 -8.02
C ARG A 18 -13.99 -7.80 -7.52
N LEU A 19 -13.45 -8.61 -6.62
CA LEU A 19 -12.07 -8.49 -6.12
C LEU A 19 -11.07 -9.36 -6.90
N LEU A 20 -11.46 -10.01 -7.99
CA LEU A 20 -10.58 -10.91 -8.74
C LEU A 20 -9.30 -10.21 -9.23
N ALA A 21 -9.38 -8.96 -9.67
CA ALA A 21 -8.22 -8.16 -10.06
C ALA A 21 -7.29 -7.82 -8.87
N LEU A 22 -7.81 -7.82 -7.64
CA LEU A 22 -7.06 -7.57 -6.41
C LEU A 22 -6.66 -8.85 -5.66
N LEU A 23 -7.17 -10.02 -6.10
CA LEU A 23 -6.87 -11.32 -5.49
C LEU A 23 -5.36 -11.55 -5.27
N PRO A 24 -4.47 -11.21 -6.22
CA PRO A 24 -3.04 -11.44 -6.03
C PRO A 24 -2.42 -10.64 -4.88
N LEU A 25 -3.05 -9.53 -4.44
CA LEU A 25 -2.58 -8.73 -3.31
C LEU A 25 -2.95 -9.34 -1.96
N VAL A 26 -4.06 -10.13 -1.88
CA VAL A 26 -4.56 -10.68 -0.61
C VAL A 26 -3.46 -11.45 0.10
N GLY A 27 -3.17 -11.07 1.34
CA GLY A 27 -2.11 -11.67 2.16
C GLY A 27 -1.37 -10.66 3.00
N ARG A 28 -0.31 -11.16 3.64
CA ARG A 28 0.64 -10.34 4.38
C ARG A 28 1.98 -10.34 3.67
N TRP A 29 2.58 -9.17 3.60
CA TRP A 29 3.80 -8.91 2.87
C TRP A 29 4.80 -8.23 3.78
N GLN A 30 6.08 -8.60 3.71
CA GLN A 30 7.14 -7.92 4.44
C GLN A 30 8.42 -7.84 3.61
N GLY A 31 9.20 -6.82 3.86
CA GLY A 31 10.48 -6.61 3.20
C GLY A 31 11.06 -5.24 3.51
N THR A 32 11.89 -4.76 2.61
CA THR A 32 12.64 -3.52 2.77
C THR A 32 12.46 -2.61 1.57
N GLY A 33 12.74 -1.35 1.79
CA GLY A 33 12.69 -0.33 0.76
C GLY A 33 13.65 0.81 1.03
N THR A 34 13.70 1.72 0.08
CA THR A 34 14.42 2.99 0.20
C THR A 34 13.49 4.15 -0.11
N GLY A 35 13.76 5.28 0.49
CA GLY A 35 13.01 6.49 0.26
C GLY A 35 13.91 7.71 0.16
N VAL A 36 13.31 8.81 -0.28
CA VAL A 36 13.95 10.12 -0.39
C VAL A 36 13.11 11.12 0.40
N VAL A 37 13.74 11.88 1.28
CA VAL A 37 13.11 12.99 1.99
C VAL A 37 12.94 14.15 1.00
N ALA A 38 11.69 14.48 0.67
CA ALA A 38 11.38 15.46 -0.38
C ALA A 38 12.03 16.84 -0.16
N SER A 39 12.16 17.29 1.10
CA SER A 39 12.73 18.62 1.43
C SER A 39 14.26 18.71 1.35
N SER A 40 14.98 17.58 1.50
CA SER A 40 16.45 17.57 1.57
C SER A 40 17.13 16.71 0.52
N GLY A 41 16.38 15.85 -0.17
CA GLY A 41 16.94 14.85 -1.08
C GLY A 41 17.70 13.71 -0.36
N THR A 42 17.67 13.67 0.98
CA THR A 42 18.35 12.64 1.76
C THR A 42 17.68 11.29 1.58
N THR A 43 18.46 10.27 1.28
CA THR A 43 17.96 8.89 1.18
C THR A 43 17.91 8.22 2.55
N PHE A 44 16.98 7.29 2.72
CA PHE A 44 16.87 6.46 3.92
C PHE A 44 16.41 5.05 3.56
N ALA A 45 16.77 4.08 4.39
CA ALA A 45 16.30 2.71 4.30
C ALA A 45 15.18 2.46 5.31
N TYR A 46 14.25 1.55 4.95
CA TYR A 46 13.18 1.16 5.85
C TYR A 46 12.77 -0.31 5.67
N ALA A 47 12.30 -0.91 6.74
CA ALA A 47 11.56 -2.15 6.73
C ALA A 47 10.06 -1.86 6.68
N GLN A 48 9.28 -2.76 6.09
CA GLN A 48 7.84 -2.58 5.95
C GLN A 48 7.08 -3.89 6.05
N GLN A 49 5.87 -3.78 6.60
CA GLN A 49 4.83 -4.80 6.53
C GLN A 49 3.58 -4.19 5.91
N ILE A 50 2.97 -4.92 4.97
CA ILE A 50 1.67 -4.59 4.37
C ILE A 50 0.74 -5.78 4.55
N SER A 51 -0.53 -5.52 4.88
CA SER A 51 -1.58 -6.52 4.85
C SER A 51 -2.74 -6.08 3.97
N PHE A 52 -3.25 -7.01 3.17
CA PHE A 52 -4.50 -6.91 2.43
C PHE A 52 -5.39 -8.06 2.87
N VAL A 53 -6.50 -7.75 3.50
CA VAL A 53 -7.46 -8.74 4.03
C VAL A 53 -8.86 -8.43 3.52
N HIS A 54 -9.74 -9.44 3.50
CA HIS A 54 -11.14 -9.29 3.10
C HIS A 54 -12.08 -9.98 4.08
N ASP A 55 -13.33 -9.60 4.06
CA ASP A 55 -14.43 -10.19 4.85
C ASP A 55 -15.59 -10.69 3.97
N GLY A 56 -15.34 -10.84 2.66
CA GLY A 56 -16.34 -11.25 1.66
C GLY A 56 -17.10 -10.10 1.01
N ARG A 57 -16.91 -8.85 1.45
CA ARG A 57 -17.46 -7.65 0.81
C ARG A 57 -16.54 -7.17 -0.33
N PRO A 58 -17.00 -6.29 -1.24
CA PRO A 58 -16.26 -5.86 -2.41
C PRO A 58 -15.18 -4.81 -2.08
N PHE A 59 -14.31 -5.09 -1.11
CA PHE A 59 -13.12 -4.30 -0.79
C PHE A 59 -12.07 -5.15 -0.08
N LEU A 60 -10.81 -4.72 -0.14
CA LEU A 60 -9.74 -5.17 0.73
C LEU A 60 -9.49 -4.11 1.80
N ALA A 61 -9.46 -4.52 3.07
CA ALA A 61 -8.90 -3.69 4.13
C ALA A 61 -7.37 -3.76 4.01
N TYR A 62 -6.75 -2.58 4.10
CA TYR A 62 -5.31 -2.38 3.91
C TYR A 62 -4.70 -1.77 5.16
N GLU A 63 -3.56 -2.30 5.56
CA GLU A 63 -2.71 -1.69 6.58
C GLU A 63 -1.25 -1.78 6.15
N SER A 64 -0.51 -0.70 6.35
CA SER A 64 0.94 -0.63 6.16
C SER A 64 1.61 -0.08 7.42
N ARG A 65 2.74 -0.68 7.80
CA ARG A 65 3.60 -0.22 8.89
C ARG A 65 5.05 -0.23 8.43
N SER A 66 5.78 0.81 8.77
CA SER A 66 7.19 0.95 8.40
C SER A 66 8.04 1.35 9.57
N TRP A 67 9.32 0.99 9.48
CA TRP A 67 10.35 1.30 10.46
C TRP A 67 11.59 1.79 9.73
N LEU A 68 12.20 2.88 10.16
CA LEU A 68 13.53 3.25 9.68
C LEU A 68 14.54 2.22 10.20
N VAL A 69 15.45 1.84 9.33
CA VAL A 69 16.54 0.91 9.63
C VAL A 69 17.89 1.55 9.33
N ASP A 70 18.92 1.08 10.04
CA ASP A 70 20.31 1.46 9.77
C ASP A 70 20.92 0.62 8.63
N ASP A 71 22.19 0.83 8.35
CA ASP A 71 22.94 0.12 7.29
C ASP A 71 23.08 -1.38 7.57
N ALA A 72 22.95 -1.82 8.82
CA ALA A 72 22.93 -3.23 9.21
C ALA A 72 21.54 -3.88 9.06
N GLY A 73 20.49 -3.06 8.83
CA GLY A 73 19.10 -3.48 8.76
C GLY A 73 18.40 -3.51 10.12
N ASP A 74 19.05 -3.02 11.18
CA ASP A 74 18.47 -2.96 12.51
C ASP A 74 17.49 -1.80 12.64
N VAL A 75 16.37 -2.03 13.34
CA VAL A 75 15.31 -1.03 13.51
C VAL A 75 15.80 0.11 14.40
N ILE A 76 15.82 1.32 13.85
CA ILE A 76 16.11 2.57 14.57
C ILE A 76 14.86 3.05 15.31
N ARG A 77 13.71 3.14 14.60
CA ARG A 77 12.42 3.61 15.15
C ARG A 77 11.26 3.31 14.21
N ALA A 78 10.04 3.32 14.77
CA ALA A 78 8.83 3.34 13.96
C ALA A 78 8.80 4.62 13.08
N ALA A 79 8.36 4.47 11.84
CA ALA A 79 8.26 5.55 10.88
C ALA A 79 6.80 5.93 10.63
N TRP A 80 6.21 5.46 9.53
CA TRP A 80 4.84 5.79 9.18
C TRP A 80 3.94 4.57 9.23
N ARG A 81 2.66 4.85 9.42
CA ARG A 81 1.58 3.89 9.37
C ARG A 81 0.43 4.47 8.57
N GLU A 82 -0.15 3.67 7.71
CA GLU A 82 -1.37 4.02 6.99
C GLU A 82 -2.34 2.85 6.98
N SER A 83 -3.62 3.16 6.87
CA SER A 83 -4.68 2.18 6.77
C SER A 83 -5.83 2.70 5.91
N GLY A 84 -6.62 1.79 5.36
CA GLY A 84 -7.77 2.15 4.55
C GLY A 84 -8.30 1.01 3.72
N PHE A 85 -8.86 1.32 2.55
CA PHE A 85 -9.57 0.36 1.73
C PHE A 85 -9.17 0.47 0.27
N TRP A 86 -8.99 -0.68 -0.36
CA TRP A 86 -8.83 -0.86 -1.81
C TRP A 86 -10.11 -1.51 -2.34
N ARG A 87 -10.74 -0.92 -3.32
CA ARG A 87 -12.02 -1.38 -3.87
C ARG A 87 -12.06 -1.22 -5.38
N PRO A 88 -12.79 -2.11 -6.10
CA PRO A 88 -13.04 -1.91 -7.52
C PRO A 88 -13.90 -0.65 -7.72
N GLY A 89 -13.61 0.11 -8.75
CA GLY A 89 -14.37 1.29 -9.16
C GLY A 89 -15.61 0.94 -9.98
N ALA A 90 -15.91 1.72 -11.01
CA ALA A 90 -17.10 1.52 -11.84
C ALA A 90 -17.01 0.25 -12.71
N SER A 91 -15.84 -0.05 -13.27
CA SER A 91 -15.53 -1.30 -13.96
C SER A 91 -14.64 -2.21 -13.12
N ASP A 92 -14.42 -3.45 -13.55
CA ASP A 92 -13.57 -4.41 -12.83
C ASP A 92 -12.07 -4.05 -12.91
N ASP A 93 -11.68 -3.26 -13.91
CA ASP A 93 -10.32 -2.76 -14.07
C ASP A 93 -10.08 -1.42 -13.36
N ASP A 94 -11.16 -0.72 -12.99
CA ASP A 94 -11.05 0.53 -12.24
C ASP A 94 -10.74 0.23 -10.76
N LEU A 95 -9.91 1.08 -10.17
CA LEU A 95 -9.48 0.97 -8.79
C LEU A 95 -9.72 2.28 -8.04
N GLU A 96 -10.33 2.17 -6.88
CA GLU A 96 -10.50 3.28 -5.92
C GLU A 96 -9.82 2.90 -4.60
N VAL A 97 -9.05 3.83 -4.05
CA VAL A 97 -8.34 3.61 -2.78
C VAL A 97 -8.53 4.81 -1.87
N VAL A 98 -8.84 4.55 -0.60
CA VAL A 98 -8.91 5.59 0.43
C VAL A 98 -7.99 5.22 1.58
N LEU A 99 -7.10 6.12 1.97
CA LEU A 99 -6.07 5.91 2.98
C LEU A 99 -6.03 7.05 3.98
N ALA A 100 -5.74 6.72 5.22
CA ALA A 100 -5.38 7.67 6.27
C ALA A 100 -4.05 7.26 6.88
N SER A 101 -3.19 8.25 7.18
CA SER A 101 -1.86 8.02 7.73
C SER A 101 -1.66 8.69 9.09
N ASN A 102 -0.72 8.16 9.87
CA ASN A 102 -0.29 8.78 11.13
C ASN A 102 0.46 10.10 10.95
N THR A 103 0.75 10.51 9.71
CA THR A 103 1.29 11.83 9.38
C THR A 103 0.21 12.89 9.21
N GLY A 104 -1.06 12.51 9.40
CA GLY A 104 -2.20 13.41 9.33
C GLY A 104 -2.74 13.64 7.92
N GLN A 105 -2.42 12.77 6.96
CA GLN A 105 -2.97 12.81 5.60
C GLN A 105 -4.16 11.87 5.48
N ALA A 106 -5.23 12.32 4.81
CA ALA A 106 -6.27 11.48 4.27
C ALA A 106 -6.28 11.65 2.75
N LEU A 107 -6.10 10.55 2.02
CA LEU A 107 -5.93 10.54 0.57
C LEU A 107 -6.99 9.64 -0.07
N ALA A 108 -7.63 10.15 -1.11
CA ALA A 108 -8.44 9.35 -2.02
C ALA A 108 -7.73 9.25 -3.37
N PHE A 109 -7.66 8.03 -3.90
CA PHE A 109 -7.00 7.73 -5.16
C PHE A 109 -8.01 7.09 -6.12
N ALA A 110 -7.80 7.33 -7.41
CA ALA A 110 -8.34 6.51 -8.47
C ALA A 110 -7.20 5.93 -9.31
N GLY A 111 -7.49 4.82 -9.98
CA GLY A 111 -6.50 4.18 -10.80
C GLY A 111 -7.04 2.99 -11.55
N VAL A 112 -6.13 2.15 -11.99
CA VAL A 112 -6.44 0.96 -12.79
C VAL A 112 -5.67 -0.26 -12.28
N SER A 113 -6.25 -1.43 -12.53
CA SER A 113 -5.63 -2.73 -12.27
C SER A 113 -5.56 -3.53 -13.57
N GLY A 114 -4.48 -4.26 -13.79
CA GLY A 114 -4.32 -5.16 -14.92
C GLY A 114 -2.97 -5.87 -14.88
N ASP A 115 -2.92 -7.12 -15.34
CA ASP A 115 -1.69 -7.92 -15.52
C ASP A 115 -0.75 -7.91 -14.30
N LEU A 116 -1.27 -8.15 -13.09
CA LEU A 116 -0.52 -8.11 -11.82
C LEU A 116 0.11 -6.74 -11.53
N ARG A 117 -0.50 -5.67 -12.02
CA ARG A 117 -0.07 -4.28 -11.85
C ARG A 117 -1.25 -3.42 -11.42
N TRP A 118 -1.00 -2.51 -10.49
CA TRP A 118 -1.99 -1.58 -9.94
C TRP A 118 -1.38 -0.19 -9.89
N GLU A 119 -1.99 0.75 -10.61
CA GLU A 119 -1.57 2.14 -10.66
C GLU A 119 -2.65 3.03 -10.08
N ILE A 120 -2.29 3.87 -9.12
CA ILE A 120 -3.20 4.81 -8.48
C ILE A 120 -2.59 6.21 -8.41
N ALA A 121 -3.44 7.22 -8.59
CA ALA A 121 -3.06 8.62 -8.42
C ALA A 121 -4.08 9.33 -7.54
N THR A 122 -3.63 10.28 -6.75
CA THR A 122 -4.48 11.06 -5.85
C THR A 122 -5.55 11.83 -6.63
N LEU A 123 -6.81 11.64 -6.23
CA LEU A 123 -7.96 12.46 -6.63
C LEU A 123 -8.17 13.61 -5.65
N ALA A 124 -7.97 13.36 -4.36
CA ALA A 124 -8.15 14.33 -3.31
C ALA A 124 -7.19 14.05 -2.15
N ALA A 125 -6.63 15.11 -1.59
CA ALA A 125 -5.81 15.09 -0.39
C ALA A 125 -6.44 16.02 0.66
N THR A 126 -6.59 15.54 1.88
CA THR A 126 -7.13 16.31 3.00
C THR A 126 -6.17 16.20 4.18
N PRO A 127 -5.24 17.15 4.34
CA PRO A 127 -4.34 17.18 5.48
C PRO A 127 -5.07 17.73 6.74
N VAL A 128 -4.72 17.20 7.93
CA VAL A 128 -5.06 17.90 9.17
C VAL A 128 -4.14 19.14 9.34
N PRO A 129 -4.48 20.13 10.18
CA PRO A 129 -3.73 21.38 10.26
C PRO A 129 -2.24 21.26 10.60
N THR A 130 -1.82 20.17 11.25
CA THR A 130 -0.43 19.92 11.63
C THR A 130 0.33 19.02 10.63
N ALA A 131 -0.33 18.51 9.61
CA ALA A 131 0.30 17.68 8.57
C ALA A 131 1.09 18.56 7.59
N VAL A 132 2.17 18.01 7.03
CA VAL A 132 2.86 18.63 5.90
C VAL A 132 1.97 18.47 4.66
N PRO A 133 1.50 19.57 4.04
CA PRO A 133 0.61 19.47 2.89
C PRO A 133 1.30 18.82 1.69
N VAL A 134 0.53 18.01 0.95
CA VAL A 134 0.94 17.42 -0.32
C VAL A 134 -0.14 17.70 -1.37
N ASP A 135 0.25 17.98 -2.60
CA ASP A 135 -0.68 18.17 -3.72
C ASP A 135 -1.13 16.82 -4.28
N GLY A 136 -0.31 15.78 -4.12
CA GLY A 136 -0.69 14.44 -4.50
C GLY A 136 0.41 13.41 -4.37
N GLU A 137 0.00 12.18 -4.59
CA GLU A 137 0.87 11.01 -4.62
C GLU A 137 0.45 10.10 -5.77
N ARG A 138 1.41 9.47 -6.43
CA ARG A 138 1.20 8.39 -7.40
C ARG A 138 1.87 7.15 -6.88
N ARG A 139 1.19 6.02 -7.03
CA ARG A 139 1.73 4.73 -6.59
C ARG A 139 1.58 3.70 -7.69
N LEU A 140 2.63 2.95 -7.92
CA LEU A 140 2.64 1.78 -8.77
C LEU A 140 2.98 0.57 -7.94
N TYR A 141 2.13 -0.44 -7.96
CA TYR A 141 2.38 -1.75 -7.37
C TYR A 141 2.44 -2.79 -8.49
N ALA A 142 3.29 -3.80 -8.36
CA ALA A 142 3.33 -4.94 -9.27
C ALA A 142 3.77 -6.22 -8.56
N LEU A 143 3.30 -7.36 -9.05
CA LEU A 143 3.82 -8.67 -8.67
C LEU A 143 4.80 -9.15 -9.73
N VAL A 144 6.06 -9.29 -9.33
CA VAL A 144 7.15 -9.77 -10.19
C VAL A 144 7.75 -11.01 -9.52
N ASP A 145 7.64 -12.16 -10.17
CA ASP A 145 8.14 -13.45 -9.67
C ASP A 145 7.70 -13.75 -8.21
N GLY A 146 6.44 -13.44 -7.90
CA GLY A 146 5.87 -13.65 -6.56
C GLY A 146 6.28 -12.63 -5.51
N THR A 147 7.07 -11.61 -5.88
CA THR A 147 7.48 -10.50 -5.04
C THR A 147 6.58 -9.29 -5.31
N LEU A 148 5.99 -8.71 -4.29
CA LEU A 148 5.28 -7.43 -4.39
C LEU A 148 6.32 -6.30 -4.41
N VAL A 149 6.40 -5.60 -5.51
CA VAL A 149 7.24 -4.41 -5.67
C VAL A 149 6.35 -3.19 -5.79
N TYR A 150 6.79 -2.05 -5.26
CA TYR A 150 6.11 -0.80 -5.50
C TYR A 150 7.08 0.38 -5.60
N ALA A 151 6.62 1.43 -6.24
CA ALA A 151 7.25 2.74 -6.29
C ALA A 151 6.19 3.83 -6.10
N THR A 152 6.58 4.90 -5.43
CA THR A 152 5.73 6.07 -5.27
C THR A 152 6.45 7.34 -5.73
N GLU A 153 5.66 8.28 -6.22
CA GLU A 153 6.06 9.66 -6.45
C GLU A 153 5.19 10.56 -5.57
N LEU A 154 5.81 11.55 -4.95
CA LEU A 154 5.15 12.54 -4.10
C LEU A 154 5.28 13.93 -4.73
N ALA A 155 4.19 14.69 -4.74
CA ALA A 155 4.18 16.12 -5.03
C ALA A 155 3.97 16.88 -3.71
N PRO A 156 5.02 17.45 -3.08
CA PRO A 156 4.84 18.40 -2.00
C PRO A 156 4.02 19.59 -2.46
N ALA A 157 3.37 20.31 -1.54
CA ALA A 157 2.55 21.46 -1.91
C ALA A 157 3.32 22.50 -2.74
N GLY A 158 2.81 22.80 -3.94
CA GLY A 158 3.43 23.72 -4.90
C GLY A 158 4.66 23.19 -5.64
N ALA A 159 4.91 21.87 -5.60
CA ALA A 159 6.04 21.25 -6.29
C ALA A 159 5.59 20.11 -7.23
N ASP A 160 6.47 19.77 -8.18
CA ASP A 160 6.25 18.67 -9.10
C ASP A 160 6.38 17.29 -8.41
N TYR A 161 5.83 16.26 -9.06
CA TYR A 161 6.03 14.88 -8.65
C TYR A 161 7.50 14.47 -8.74
N ALA A 162 8.00 13.87 -7.67
CA ALA A 162 9.36 13.33 -7.61
C ALA A 162 9.35 11.95 -6.96
N PRO A 163 10.31 11.06 -7.29
CA PRO A 163 10.45 9.76 -6.64
C PRO A 163 10.52 9.91 -5.12
N HIS A 164 9.73 9.09 -4.40
CA HIS A 164 9.64 9.18 -2.94
C HIS A 164 9.99 7.86 -2.25
N LEU A 165 9.23 6.79 -2.50
CA LEU A 165 9.46 5.47 -1.88
C LEU A 165 9.52 4.38 -2.94
N ASN A 166 10.28 3.33 -2.64
CA ASN A 166 10.20 2.05 -3.33
C ASN A 166 10.45 0.91 -2.36
N ALA A 167 9.87 -0.27 -2.60
CA ALA A 167 10.13 -1.45 -1.79
C ALA A 167 9.95 -2.75 -2.58
N ARG A 168 10.51 -3.81 -2.01
CA ARG A 168 10.35 -5.21 -2.42
C ARG A 168 9.92 -6.01 -1.21
N LEU A 169 8.76 -6.66 -1.33
CA LEU A 169 8.13 -7.37 -0.23
C LEU A 169 7.83 -8.81 -0.64
N THR A 170 8.14 -9.75 0.24
CA THR A 170 7.79 -11.17 0.07
C THR A 170 6.56 -11.50 0.89
N ARG A 171 5.77 -12.46 0.43
CA ARG A 171 4.58 -12.92 1.14
C ARG A 171 4.98 -13.67 2.41
N VAL A 172 4.36 -13.33 3.55
CA VAL A 172 4.56 -14.01 4.84
C VAL A 172 3.51 -15.11 4.99
N GLY A 173 3.92 -16.27 5.51
CA GLY A 173 2.96 -17.29 5.97
C GLY A 173 2.48 -18.31 4.94
N GLN A 174 3.00 -18.34 3.72
CA GLN A 174 2.86 -19.50 2.87
C GLN A 174 4.10 -20.41 3.05
N SER A 175 4.12 -21.21 4.11
CA SER A 175 4.98 -22.39 4.13
C SER A 175 4.64 -23.22 2.89
N ARG A 176 5.57 -23.36 1.96
CA ARG A 176 5.47 -24.41 0.95
C ARG A 176 5.36 -25.72 1.72
N VAL A 177 4.20 -26.36 1.66
CA VAL A 177 4.11 -27.78 2.03
C VAL A 177 4.97 -28.50 1.00
N PRO A 178 5.93 -29.30 1.43
CA PRO A 178 6.81 -30.07 0.55
C PRO A 178 6.05 -31.05 -0.31
#